data_82d52514e310986ea41734f8f95da69b
#
_entry.id   82d52514e310986ea41734f8f95da69b
#
_cell.length_a   1.000
_cell.length_b   1.000
_cell.length_c   1.000
_cell.angle_alpha   90.00
_cell.angle_beta   90.00
_cell.angle_gamma   90.00
#
_symmetry.space_group_name_H-M   'P 1'
#
loop_
_entity.id
_entity.type
_entity.pdbx_description
1 polymer ?
#
loop_
_entity_poly.entity_id
_entity_poly.type
_entity_poly.pdbx_seq_one_letter_code
_entity_poly.pdbx_strand_id
1 'polypeptide(L)'
;MSYNIGVLISGDGSNLNAIINNGINVKFVVSNNQKARGLLIAKKNNIPVYTFKKLLILEEEVSKLISHYKTDLLVLAGFMKILSSKFIHSLPYNSIINLHPSLLPAFQGKDAIEQALNYGVKYTGITIHYVDEGIDTGMIIDQAILSIKEDDTPITLQARIKIIEHDLYPLTIKRLLDKKRSKKNIINECYFLI
;
A
#
# COMPACT_ATOMS: atom_id res chain seq x y z
N MET A 1 13.33 -7.39 17.04
CA MET A 1 12.00 -7.89 16.64
C MET A 1 11.75 -7.46 15.18
N SER A 2 11.31 -8.37 14.32
CA SER A 2 10.93 -8.04 12.94
C SER A 2 9.53 -7.45 12.92
N TYR A 3 9.32 -6.37 12.16
CA TYR A 3 7.99 -5.82 11.93
C TYR A 3 7.18 -6.70 11.00
N ASN A 4 5.88 -6.72 11.21
CA ASN A 4 4.93 -7.53 10.46
C ASN A 4 4.03 -6.62 9.63
N ILE A 5 3.90 -6.88 8.34
CA ILE A 5 2.90 -6.21 7.52
C ILE A 5 1.87 -7.19 6.98
N GLY A 6 0.63 -6.70 6.82
CA GLY A 6 -0.39 -7.32 6.01
C GLY A 6 -0.48 -6.60 4.67
N VAL A 7 -0.80 -7.30 3.58
CA VAL A 7 -0.91 -6.68 2.25
C VAL A 7 -2.26 -7.00 1.63
N LEU A 8 -2.97 -5.97 1.13
CA LEU A 8 -4.20 -6.11 0.35
C LEU A 8 -3.90 -5.87 -1.13
N ILE A 9 -4.43 -6.75 -1.98
CA ILE A 9 -4.24 -6.70 -3.45
C ILE A 9 -5.55 -6.97 -4.19
N SER A 10 -5.64 -6.55 -5.47
CA SER A 10 -6.75 -6.91 -6.36
C SER A 10 -6.30 -7.53 -7.69
N GLY A 11 -5.03 -7.37 -8.08
CA GLY A 11 -4.53 -7.65 -9.43
C GLY A 11 -3.21 -8.41 -9.48
N ASP A 12 -2.31 -7.95 -10.36
CA ASP A 12 -1.09 -8.67 -10.75
C ASP A 12 -0.07 -8.85 -9.61
N GLY A 13 -0.06 -7.95 -8.63
CA GLY A 13 0.81 -8.06 -7.46
C GLY A 13 2.27 -7.64 -7.73
N SER A 14 2.53 -6.77 -8.71
CA SER A 14 3.88 -6.28 -9.00
C SER A 14 4.49 -5.55 -7.80
N ASN A 15 3.71 -4.69 -7.14
CA ASN A 15 4.10 -4.00 -5.91
C ASN A 15 4.30 -4.97 -4.73
N LEU A 16 3.44 -5.99 -4.60
CA LEU A 16 3.65 -7.07 -3.62
C LEU A 16 4.98 -7.79 -3.84
N ASN A 17 5.30 -8.11 -5.10
CA ASN A 17 6.57 -8.74 -5.45
C ASN A 17 7.77 -7.86 -5.09
N ALA A 18 7.70 -6.57 -5.39
CA ALA A 18 8.74 -5.61 -5.01
C ALA A 18 8.94 -5.54 -3.49
N ILE A 19 7.85 -5.52 -2.72
CA ILE A 19 7.88 -5.53 -1.24
C ILE A 19 8.57 -6.79 -0.71
N ILE A 20 8.21 -7.97 -1.24
CA ILE A 20 8.79 -9.26 -0.84
C ILE A 20 10.29 -9.32 -1.18
N ASN A 21 10.66 -8.95 -2.41
CA ASN A 21 12.05 -8.98 -2.88
C ASN A 21 12.96 -8.02 -2.10
N ASN A 22 12.39 -6.99 -1.49
CA ASN A 22 13.11 -6.08 -0.60
C ASN A 22 13.24 -6.60 0.85
N GLY A 23 12.86 -7.84 1.13
CA GLY A 23 13.04 -8.49 2.43
C GLY A 23 12.08 -7.99 3.52
N ILE A 24 10.95 -7.37 3.15
CA ILE A 24 9.93 -6.93 4.09
C ILE A 24 9.10 -8.14 4.55
N ASN A 25 8.89 -8.27 5.85
CA ASN A 25 8.21 -9.42 6.45
C ASN A 25 6.69 -9.36 6.26
N VAL A 26 6.21 -9.86 5.12
CA VAL A 26 4.78 -9.97 4.81
C VAL A 26 4.20 -11.20 5.51
N LYS A 27 3.27 -11.00 6.44
CA LYS A 27 2.65 -12.06 7.24
C LYS A 27 1.45 -12.71 6.58
N PHE A 28 0.70 -11.93 5.81
CA PHE A 28 -0.44 -12.43 5.04
C PHE A 28 -0.74 -11.52 3.85
N VAL A 29 -1.38 -12.09 2.85
CA VAL A 29 -1.92 -11.38 1.70
C VAL A 29 -3.40 -11.66 1.58
N VAL A 30 -4.21 -10.62 1.45
CA VAL A 30 -5.66 -10.74 1.22
C VAL A 30 -6.02 -10.15 -0.13
N SER A 31 -6.93 -10.79 -0.86
CA SER A 31 -7.48 -10.27 -2.09
C SER A 31 -9.00 -10.32 -2.12
N ASN A 32 -9.62 -9.27 -2.69
CA ASN A 32 -11.03 -9.28 -3.05
C ASN A 32 -11.31 -10.03 -4.37
N ASN A 33 -10.26 -10.46 -5.08
CA ASN A 33 -10.32 -11.17 -6.35
C ASN A 33 -9.59 -12.51 -6.25
N GLN A 34 -10.32 -13.62 -6.33
CA GLN A 34 -9.74 -14.97 -6.28
C GLN A 34 -8.79 -15.28 -7.46
N LYS A 35 -8.91 -14.54 -8.57
CA LYS A 35 -8.07 -14.68 -9.77
C LYS A 35 -6.87 -13.73 -9.79
N ALA A 36 -6.63 -12.98 -8.72
CA ALA A 36 -5.50 -12.07 -8.63
C ALA A 36 -4.16 -12.83 -8.74
N ARG A 37 -3.33 -12.46 -9.72
CA ARG A 37 -2.01 -13.10 -9.95
C ARG A 37 -1.08 -12.92 -8.74
N GLY A 38 -1.21 -11.83 -8.02
CA GLY A 38 -0.44 -11.58 -6.80
C GLY A 38 -0.61 -12.66 -5.72
N LEU A 39 -1.73 -13.42 -5.71
CA LEU A 39 -1.91 -14.57 -4.81
C LEU A 39 -0.92 -15.71 -5.12
N LEU A 40 -0.55 -15.91 -6.39
CA LEU A 40 0.46 -16.90 -6.79
C LEU A 40 1.85 -16.47 -6.33
N ILE A 41 2.15 -15.16 -6.39
CA ILE A 41 3.40 -14.59 -5.88
C ILE A 41 3.52 -14.86 -4.38
N ALA A 42 2.47 -14.56 -3.61
CA ALA A 42 2.46 -14.81 -2.17
C ALA A 42 2.64 -16.30 -1.83
N LYS A 43 1.91 -17.20 -2.50
CA LYS A 43 2.02 -18.65 -2.29
C LYS A 43 3.42 -19.17 -2.60
N LYS A 44 4.05 -18.71 -3.69
CA LYS A 44 5.43 -19.08 -4.07
C LYS A 44 6.47 -18.67 -3.00
N ASN A 45 6.17 -17.63 -2.24
CA ASN A 45 7.00 -17.16 -1.13
C ASN A 45 6.55 -17.69 0.25
N ASN A 46 5.70 -18.73 0.28
CA ASN A 46 5.16 -19.34 1.52
C ASN A 46 4.41 -18.34 2.42
N ILE A 47 3.80 -17.30 1.85
CA ILE A 47 3.00 -16.32 2.57
C ILE A 47 1.54 -16.79 2.57
N PRO A 48 0.86 -16.86 3.73
CA PRO A 48 -0.56 -17.17 3.83
C PRO A 48 -1.42 -16.24 2.97
N VAL A 49 -2.35 -16.80 2.21
CA VAL A 49 -3.25 -16.07 1.32
C VAL A 49 -4.71 -16.31 1.68
N TYR A 50 -5.50 -15.23 1.61
CA TYR A 50 -6.94 -15.26 1.89
C TYR A 50 -7.70 -14.51 0.79
N THR A 51 -8.94 -14.94 0.51
CA THR A 51 -9.75 -14.29 -0.52
C THR A 51 -11.19 -14.12 -0.07
N PHE A 52 -11.71 -12.89 -0.17
CA PHE A 52 -13.08 -12.56 0.22
C PHE A 52 -13.68 -11.61 -0.81
N LYS A 53 -14.75 -12.02 -1.49
CA LYS A 53 -15.40 -11.19 -2.53
C LYS A 53 -16.18 -10.00 -1.96
N LYS A 54 -16.85 -10.21 -0.81
CA LYS A 54 -17.65 -9.18 -0.15
C LYS A 54 -16.74 -8.34 0.74
N LEU A 55 -16.75 -7.02 0.55
CA LEU A 55 -15.88 -6.10 1.26
C LEU A 55 -16.07 -6.17 2.79
N LEU A 56 -17.30 -6.21 3.26
CA LEU A 56 -17.61 -6.31 4.69
C LEU A 56 -16.94 -7.52 5.34
N ILE A 57 -17.04 -8.70 4.69
CA ILE A 57 -16.40 -9.93 5.19
C ILE A 57 -14.87 -9.79 5.13
N LEU A 58 -14.35 -9.18 4.06
CA LEU A 58 -12.91 -8.94 3.91
C LEU A 58 -12.39 -8.09 5.08
N GLU A 59 -13.05 -6.99 5.42
CA GLU A 59 -12.66 -6.10 6.50
C GLU A 59 -12.71 -6.78 7.87
N GLU A 60 -13.76 -7.55 8.15
CA GLU A 60 -13.88 -8.33 9.39
C GLU A 60 -12.75 -9.37 9.53
N GLU A 61 -12.45 -10.11 8.47
CA GLU A 61 -11.39 -11.12 8.48
C GLU A 61 -9.99 -10.47 8.53
N VAL A 62 -9.78 -9.36 7.83
CA VAL A 62 -8.52 -8.60 7.91
C VAL A 62 -8.27 -8.10 9.34
N SER A 63 -9.29 -7.63 10.05
CA SER A 63 -9.17 -7.23 11.47
C SER A 63 -8.69 -8.38 12.36
N LYS A 64 -9.22 -9.59 12.14
CA LYS A 64 -8.77 -10.80 12.86
C LYS A 64 -7.32 -11.17 12.51
N LEU A 65 -6.94 -11.09 11.21
CA LEU A 65 -5.58 -11.36 10.76
C LEU A 65 -4.57 -10.35 11.32
N ILE A 66 -4.92 -9.06 11.36
CA ILE A 66 -4.09 -8.01 11.97
C ILE A 66 -3.78 -8.36 13.43
N SER A 67 -4.79 -8.75 14.19
CA SER A 67 -4.64 -9.15 15.60
C SER A 67 -3.82 -10.44 15.74
N HIS A 68 -4.12 -11.47 14.95
CA HIS A 68 -3.44 -12.76 14.97
C HIS A 68 -1.94 -12.64 14.65
N TYR A 69 -1.60 -11.92 13.59
CA TYR A 69 -0.21 -11.75 13.15
C TYR A 69 0.52 -10.58 13.82
N LYS A 70 -0.14 -9.84 14.73
CA LYS A 70 0.40 -8.65 15.38
C LYS A 70 0.97 -7.67 14.34
N THR A 71 0.14 -7.32 13.37
CA THR A 71 0.52 -6.52 12.20
C THR A 71 0.76 -5.06 12.60
N ASP A 72 1.90 -4.53 12.22
CA ASP A 72 2.29 -3.13 12.50
C ASP A 72 1.78 -2.15 11.44
N LEU A 73 1.61 -2.63 10.18
CA LEU A 73 1.19 -1.80 9.05
C LEU A 73 0.38 -2.64 8.06
N LEU A 74 -0.76 -2.10 7.61
CA LEU A 74 -1.54 -2.64 6.49
C LEU A 74 -1.19 -1.88 5.22
N VAL A 75 -0.81 -2.59 4.16
CA VAL A 75 -0.31 -2.03 2.92
C VAL A 75 -1.28 -2.34 1.78
N LEU A 76 -1.80 -1.32 1.11
CA LEU A 76 -2.62 -1.47 -0.08
C LEU A 76 -1.70 -1.47 -1.31
N ALA A 77 -1.53 -2.62 -1.95
CA ALA A 77 -0.64 -2.79 -3.10
C ALA A 77 -1.46 -3.08 -4.38
N GLY A 78 -2.09 -2.05 -4.92
CA GLY A 78 -3.04 -2.18 -6.03
C GLY A 78 -4.36 -2.82 -5.58
N PHE A 79 -4.89 -2.37 -4.47
CA PHE A 79 -6.20 -2.78 -3.96
C PHE A 79 -7.30 -1.87 -4.49
N MET A 80 -8.25 -2.42 -5.25
CA MET A 80 -9.25 -1.67 -6.05
C MET A 80 -10.60 -1.53 -5.35
N LYS A 81 -10.62 -1.50 -4.02
CA LYS A 81 -11.85 -1.24 -3.23
C LYS A 81 -11.58 -0.12 -2.24
N ILE A 82 -12.61 0.69 -2.01
CA ILE A 82 -12.61 1.72 -0.96
C ILE A 82 -12.95 1.01 0.35
N LEU A 83 -12.06 1.14 1.34
CA LEU A 83 -12.28 0.62 2.69
C LEU A 83 -13.35 1.44 3.41
N SER A 84 -14.15 0.80 4.25
CA SER A 84 -15.19 1.52 5.01
C SER A 84 -14.57 2.38 6.13
N SER A 85 -15.19 3.54 6.41
CA SER A 85 -14.81 4.40 7.54
C SER A 85 -14.79 3.62 8.86
N LYS A 86 -15.74 2.71 9.05
CA LYS A 86 -15.79 1.85 10.23
C LYS A 86 -14.53 1.00 10.38
N PHE A 87 -14.05 0.39 9.28
CA PHE A 87 -12.84 -0.41 9.30
C PHE A 87 -11.60 0.46 9.55
N ILE A 88 -11.49 1.59 8.86
CA ILE A 88 -10.36 2.52 9.03
C ILE A 88 -10.25 2.98 10.48
N HIS A 89 -11.35 3.41 11.11
CA HIS A 89 -11.37 3.86 12.50
C HIS A 89 -11.20 2.74 13.53
N SER A 90 -11.43 1.47 13.15
CA SER A 90 -11.18 0.34 14.04
C SER A 90 -9.70 0.02 14.22
N LEU A 91 -8.83 0.60 13.40
CA LEU A 91 -7.40 0.38 13.42
C LEU A 91 -6.65 1.59 14.01
N PRO A 92 -5.43 1.40 14.51
CA PRO A 92 -4.63 2.52 15.00
C PRO A 92 -4.43 3.60 13.93
N TYR A 93 -4.42 4.85 14.33
CA TYR A 93 -4.18 5.99 13.43
C TYR A 93 -2.89 5.79 12.63
N ASN A 94 -2.92 6.11 11.33
CA ASN A 94 -1.77 5.95 10.44
C ASN A 94 -1.22 4.51 10.35
N SER A 95 -2.11 3.51 10.42
CA SER A 95 -1.72 2.09 10.27
C SER A 95 -2.03 1.50 8.89
N ILE A 96 -2.68 2.25 7.99
CA ILE A 96 -2.96 1.82 6.63
C ILE A 96 -2.29 2.80 5.67
N ILE A 97 -1.58 2.28 4.67
CA ILE A 97 -0.97 3.09 3.61
C ILE A 97 -1.40 2.60 2.23
N ASN A 98 -1.48 3.55 1.30
CA ASN A 98 -1.77 3.28 -0.11
C ASN A 98 -0.71 3.92 -1.01
N LEU A 99 -0.56 3.37 -2.21
CA LEU A 99 0.22 3.94 -3.29
C LEU A 99 -0.72 4.31 -4.43
N HIS A 100 -0.69 5.58 -4.85
CA HIS A 100 -1.52 6.14 -5.90
C HIS A 100 -0.65 6.65 -7.06
N PRO A 101 -0.99 6.35 -8.34
CA PRO A 101 -0.13 6.67 -9.50
C PRO A 101 -0.36 8.10 -10.02
N SER A 102 -0.31 9.09 -9.13
CA SER A 102 -0.29 10.52 -9.47
C SER A 102 0.44 11.33 -8.40
N LEU A 103 0.68 12.60 -8.69
CA LEU A 103 1.12 13.57 -7.67
C LEU A 103 -0.10 14.17 -6.97
N LEU A 104 -0.58 13.51 -5.92
CA LEU A 104 -1.69 14.03 -5.13
C LEU A 104 -1.41 15.45 -4.63
N PRO A 105 -2.42 16.32 -4.60
CA PRO A 105 -3.87 16.07 -4.75
C PRO A 105 -4.38 16.00 -6.18
N ALA A 106 -3.53 16.04 -7.21
CA ALA A 106 -3.97 15.91 -8.60
C ALA A 106 -4.37 14.48 -8.95
N PHE A 107 -5.42 14.31 -9.77
CA PHE A 107 -5.86 13.05 -10.37
C PHE A 107 -6.18 11.96 -9.35
N GLN A 108 -6.97 12.28 -8.32
CA GLN A 108 -7.48 11.33 -7.33
C GLN A 108 -8.42 10.29 -7.98
N GLY A 109 -8.52 9.13 -7.35
CA GLY A 109 -9.45 8.06 -7.75
C GLY A 109 -8.93 7.21 -8.89
N LYS A 110 -9.85 6.76 -9.75
CA LYS A 110 -9.56 5.82 -10.83
C LYS A 110 -8.89 6.51 -12.01
N ASP A 111 -8.18 5.71 -12.78
CA ASP A 111 -7.64 6.06 -14.11
C ASP A 111 -6.75 7.31 -14.08
N ALA A 112 -6.00 7.51 -12.99
CA ALA A 112 -5.16 8.69 -12.78
C ALA A 112 -4.12 8.92 -13.90
N ILE A 113 -3.62 7.84 -14.50
CA ILE A 113 -2.67 7.88 -15.62
C ILE A 113 -3.34 8.46 -16.86
N GLU A 114 -4.53 7.95 -17.20
CA GLU A 114 -5.35 8.44 -18.30
C GLU A 114 -5.78 9.89 -18.07
N GLN A 115 -6.17 10.24 -16.84
CA GLN A 115 -6.50 11.62 -16.48
C GLN A 115 -5.32 12.56 -16.72
N ALA A 116 -4.10 12.18 -16.30
CA ALA A 116 -2.90 12.99 -16.48
C ALA A 116 -2.56 13.21 -17.97
N LEU A 117 -2.66 12.15 -18.78
CA LEU A 117 -2.43 12.23 -20.23
C LEU A 117 -3.48 13.11 -20.91
N ASN A 118 -4.77 12.91 -20.62
CA ASN A 118 -5.87 13.66 -21.21
C ASN A 118 -5.85 15.15 -20.81
N TYR A 119 -5.39 15.47 -19.59
CA TYR A 119 -5.25 16.84 -19.14
C TYR A 119 -4.04 17.54 -19.81
N GLY A 120 -3.05 16.77 -20.27
CA GLY A 120 -1.86 17.31 -20.95
C GLY A 120 -0.80 17.86 -20.01
N VAL A 121 -0.76 17.41 -18.73
CA VAL A 121 0.32 17.79 -17.79
C VAL A 121 1.66 17.29 -18.28
N LYS A 122 2.73 18.02 -17.97
CA LYS A 122 4.10 17.63 -18.37
C LYS A 122 4.77 16.70 -17.36
N TYR A 123 4.25 16.65 -16.12
CA TYR A 123 4.76 15.83 -15.05
C TYR A 123 3.60 15.11 -14.35
N THR A 124 3.84 13.88 -13.99
CA THR A 124 3.04 13.08 -13.07
C THR A 124 3.97 12.39 -12.07
N GLY A 125 3.54 11.34 -11.43
CA GLY A 125 4.37 10.61 -10.49
C GLY A 125 3.59 9.61 -9.70
N ILE A 126 4.06 9.35 -8.50
CA ILE A 126 3.40 8.49 -7.52
C ILE A 126 3.32 9.20 -6.18
N THR A 127 2.30 8.88 -5.42
CA THR A 127 2.14 9.32 -4.03
C THR A 127 1.91 8.12 -3.13
N ILE A 128 2.67 8.04 -2.05
CA ILE A 128 2.39 7.14 -0.93
C ILE A 128 1.76 7.97 0.16
N HIS A 129 0.59 7.56 0.63
CA HIS A 129 -0.18 8.31 1.63
C HIS A 129 -0.83 7.40 2.65
N TYR A 130 -1.18 7.92 3.81
CA TYR A 130 -2.05 7.23 4.75
C TYR A 130 -3.47 7.18 4.21
N VAL A 131 -4.18 6.11 4.51
CA VAL A 131 -5.59 5.95 4.11
C VAL A 131 -6.47 6.58 5.18
N ASP A 132 -7.35 7.48 4.74
CA ASP A 132 -8.44 8.08 5.49
C ASP A 132 -9.80 7.72 4.86
N GLU A 133 -10.88 8.41 5.26
CA GLU A 133 -12.24 8.15 4.78
C GLU A 133 -12.50 8.63 3.35
N GLY A 134 -11.66 9.54 2.85
CA GLY A 134 -11.77 10.08 1.50
C GLY A 134 -11.09 9.19 0.45
N ILE A 135 -11.27 9.56 -0.81
CA ILE A 135 -10.59 8.89 -1.91
C ILE A 135 -9.27 9.60 -2.16
N ASP A 136 -8.17 8.96 -1.80
CA ASP A 136 -6.80 9.46 -1.97
C ASP A 136 -6.56 10.85 -1.34
N THR A 137 -7.22 11.11 -0.19
CA THR A 137 -7.15 12.40 0.52
C THR A 137 -6.25 12.38 1.75
N GLY A 138 -5.81 11.20 2.17
CA GLY A 138 -5.03 11.05 3.40
C GLY A 138 -3.65 11.70 3.33
N MET A 139 -3.06 11.91 4.50
CA MET A 139 -1.79 12.60 4.64
C MET A 139 -0.67 11.96 3.81
N ILE A 140 -0.02 12.76 2.98
CA ILE A 140 1.08 12.34 2.11
C ILE A 140 2.30 11.95 2.97
N ILE A 141 2.90 10.81 2.62
CA ILE A 141 4.11 10.28 3.26
C ILE A 141 5.32 10.52 2.38
N ASP A 142 5.18 10.23 1.08
CA ASP A 142 6.27 10.31 0.10
C ASP A 142 5.72 10.52 -1.31
N GLN A 143 6.52 11.14 -2.16
CA GLN A 143 6.18 11.35 -3.56
C GLN A 143 7.42 11.22 -4.44
N ALA A 144 7.24 10.70 -5.66
CA ALA A 144 8.26 10.75 -6.69
C ALA A 144 7.66 11.30 -7.98
N ILE A 145 8.39 12.23 -8.61
CA ILE A 145 7.99 12.89 -9.86
C ILE A 145 8.48 12.11 -11.08
N LEU A 146 7.67 12.11 -12.15
CA LEU A 146 8.00 11.55 -13.45
C LEU A 146 7.57 12.52 -14.56
N SER A 147 8.45 12.81 -15.53
CA SER A 147 8.07 13.55 -16.74
C SER A 147 7.25 12.66 -17.66
N ILE A 148 6.20 13.22 -18.27
CA ILE A 148 5.44 12.58 -19.36
C ILE A 148 6.12 12.92 -20.66
N LYS A 149 6.40 11.91 -21.48
CA LYS A 149 6.97 12.08 -22.82
C LYS A 149 5.87 12.35 -23.85
N GLU A 150 6.21 12.98 -24.95
CA GLU A 150 5.24 13.30 -26.01
C GLU A 150 4.62 12.05 -26.66
N ASP A 151 5.35 10.95 -26.67
CA ASP A 151 4.94 9.65 -27.22
C ASP A 151 4.38 8.68 -26.15
N ASP A 152 4.22 9.13 -24.90
CA ASP A 152 3.66 8.26 -23.86
C ASP A 152 2.19 7.93 -24.13
N THR A 153 1.90 6.65 -24.11
CA THR A 153 0.54 6.08 -24.03
C THR A 153 0.24 5.70 -22.57
N PRO A 154 -1.01 5.40 -22.20
CA PRO A 154 -1.31 4.87 -20.87
C PRO A 154 -0.46 3.66 -20.50
N ILE A 155 -0.18 2.78 -21.47
CA ILE A 155 0.63 1.56 -21.26
C ILE A 155 2.09 1.90 -20.99
N THR A 156 2.70 2.78 -21.79
CA THR A 156 4.12 3.14 -21.65
C THR A 156 4.35 3.95 -20.36
N LEU A 157 3.47 4.90 -20.08
CA LEU A 157 3.53 5.70 -18.86
C LEU A 157 3.33 4.83 -17.60
N GLN A 158 2.37 3.90 -17.61
CA GLN A 158 2.17 2.95 -16.53
C GLN A 158 3.40 2.08 -16.28
N ALA A 159 4.05 1.60 -17.34
CA ALA A 159 5.27 0.80 -17.21
C ALA A 159 6.41 1.59 -16.54
N ARG A 160 6.57 2.87 -16.88
CA ARG A 160 7.57 3.77 -16.27
C ARG A 160 7.22 4.11 -14.81
N ILE A 161 5.94 4.32 -14.51
CA ILE A 161 5.45 4.55 -13.15
C ILE A 161 5.74 3.32 -12.27
N LYS A 162 5.49 2.10 -12.76
CA LYS A 162 5.77 0.86 -12.01
C LYS A 162 7.23 0.73 -11.58
N ILE A 163 8.18 1.21 -12.37
CA ILE A 163 9.59 1.18 -11.98
C ILE A 163 9.80 1.99 -10.69
N ILE A 164 9.25 3.21 -10.65
CA ILE A 164 9.38 4.10 -9.49
C ILE A 164 8.59 3.54 -8.28
N GLU A 165 7.42 2.95 -8.52
CA GLU A 165 6.63 2.29 -7.48
C GLU A 165 7.43 1.18 -6.79
N HIS A 166 8.09 0.32 -7.59
CA HIS A 166 8.85 -0.81 -7.08
C HIS A 166 10.09 -0.40 -6.26
N ASP A 167 10.63 0.78 -6.50
CA ASP A 167 11.76 1.33 -5.76
C ASP A 167 11.27 2.06 -4.49
N LEU A 168 10.34 3.00 -4.66
CA LEU A 168 9.95 3.89 -3.57
C LEU A 168 9.06 3.22 -2.51
N TYR A 169 8.11 2.35 -2.92
CA TYR A 169 7.16 1.78 -1.98
C TYR A 169 7.83 0.92 -0.90
N PRO A 170 8.71 -0.05 -1.25
CA PRO A 170 9.45 -0.81 -0.24
C PRO A 170 10.34 0.06 0.66
N LEU A 171 10.99 1.07 0.09
CA LEU A 171 11.83 2.01 0.84
C LEU A 171 11.02 2.78 1.88
N THR A 172 9.88 3.31 1.47
CA THR A 172 8.97 4.06 2.36
C THR A 172 8.40 3.17 3.45
N ILE A 173 8.00 1.92 3.13
CA ILE A 173 7.55 0.94 4.13
C ILE A 173 8.63 0.71 5.18
N LYS A 174 9.88 0.42 4.79
CA LYS A 174 11.00 0.22 5.72
C LYS A 174 11.18 1.43 6.64
N ARG A 175 11.21 2.63 6.07
CA ARG A 175 11.36 3.88 6.82
C ARG A 175 10.25 4.10 7.85
N LEU A 176 8.99 3.79 7.52
CA LEU A 176 7.87 3.88 8.44
C LEU A 176 7.98 2.88 9.59
N LEU A 177 8.39 1.66 9.29
CA LEU A 177 8.57 0.61 10.29
C LEU A 177 9.73 0.96 11.25
N ASP A 178 10.85 1.50 10.75
CA ASP A 178 11.97 1.94 11.57
C ASP A 178 11.60 3.10 12.50
N LYS A 179 10.80 4.07 12.02
CA LYS A 179 10.27 5.16 12.86
C LYS A 179 9.38 4.63 14.00
N LYS A 180 8.55 3.61 13.72
CA LYS A 180 7.73 2.96 14.76
C LYS A 180 8.61 2.26 15.81
N ARG A 181 9.75 1.69 15.40
CA ARG A 181 10.73 1.06 16.30
C ARG A 181 11.34 2.06 17.28
N SER A 182 11.81 3.18 16.76
CA SER A 182 12.43 4.23 17.58
C SER A 182 11.46 4.75 18.66
N LYS A 183 10.19 5.01 18.27
CA LYS A 183 9.16 5.43 19.23
C LYS A 183 8.88 4.38 20.31
N LYS A 184 8.80 3.10 19.95
CA LYS A 184 8.51 2.01 20.89
C LYS A 184 9.67 1.78 21.88
N ASN A 185 10.91 1.96 21.45
CA ASN A 185 12.09 1.86 22.32
C ASN A 185 12.11 3.01 23.34
N ILE A 186 11.86 4.25 22.92
CA ILE A 186 11.80 5.42 23.81
C ILE A 186 10.72 5.21 24.91
N ILE A 187 9.53 4.73 24.53
CA ILE A 187 8.46 4.47 25.50
C ILE A 187 8.87 3.39 26.50
N ASN A 188 9.49 2.29 26.05
CA ASN A 188 9.95 1.23 26.94
C ASN A 188 11.07 1.69 27.89
N GLU A 189 12.01 2.52 27.45
CA GLU A 189 13.06 3.10 28.29
C GLU A 189 12.47 4.05 29.36
N CYS A 190 11.42 4.80 29.05
CA CYS A 190 10.74 5.64 30.04
C CYS A 190 10.01 4.84 31.12
N TYR A 191 9.53 3.64 30.81
CA TYR A 191 8.86 2.77 31.82
C TYR A 191 9.83 2.04 32.75
N PHE A 192 11.12 1.97 32.43
CA PHE A 192 12.15 1.39 33.31
C PHE A 192 12.81 2.39 34.25
N LEU A 193 12.41 3.66 34.20
CA LEU A 193 12.95 4.76 35.03
C LEU A 193 11.96 5.24 36.10
N ILE A 194 10.87 4.52 36.33
CA ILE A 194 9.91 4.70 37.42
C ILE A 194 9.87 3.40 38.22
#